data_8d6f8e592283a4136955cb4d60cf6603
#
_entry.id   8d6f8e592283a4136955cb4d60cf6603
#
_cell.length_a   1.000
_cell.length_b   1.000
_cell.length_c   1.000
_cell.angle_alpha   90.00
_cell.angle_beta   90.00
_cell.angle_gamma   90.00
#
_symmetry.space_group_name_H-M   'P 1'
#
loop_
_entity.id
_entity.type
_entity.pdbx_description
1 polymer ?
#
loop_
_entity_poly.entity_id
_entity_poly.type
_entity_poly.pdbx_seq_one_letter_code
_entity_poly.pdbx_strand_id
1 'polypeptide(L)'
;MYRMNVWSVALCLAASCLAGCSRTILGPSSDSGPTLGSAPAALTITNTLWKLQSFQPFGSASVPVSNPEQFTMELRADGRMSVRADCNRCSTTYSISGETLAVGPNAACTRAACASAPFDQQYVDALTGATVARVSGGTLECVSPLGILRFAR
;
A
#
# COMPACT_ATOMS: atom_id res chain seq x y z
N MET A 1 -0.37 -38.64 -20.62
CA MET A 1 -1.32 -39.54 -19.95
C MET A 1 -1.52 -39.03 -18.52
N TYR A 2 -2.54 -38.23 -18.24
CA TYR A 2 -3.03 -37.99 -16.89
C TYR A 2 -4.53 -37.78 -16.92
N ARG A 3 -5.27 -38.52 -16.11
CA ARG A 3 -6.68 -38.79 -16.14
C ARG A 3 -7.52 -37.60 -15.67
N MET A 4 -8.57 -37.32 -16.42
CA MET A 4 -9.73 -36.52 -16.01
C MET A 4 -10.54 -37.29 -14.95
N ASN A 5 -10.86 -36.64 -13.83
CA ASN A 5 -11.89 -37.10 -12.90
C ASN A 5 -13.08 -36.13 -12.99
N VAL A 6 -14.14 -36.66 -13.55
CA VAL A 6 -15.50 -36.10 -13.60
C VAL A 6 -16.28 -36.78 -12.49
N TRP A 7 -16.86 -36.06 -11.54
CA TRP A 7 -17.92 -36.50 -10.62
C TRP A 7 -18.34 -35.25 -9.84
N SER A 8 -19.57 -34.87 -9.56
CA SER A 8 -20.92 -35.36 -9.88
C SER A 8 -21.85 -34.20 -9.53
N VAL A 9 -22.87 -34.11 -10.34
CA VAL A 9 -24.06 -33.28 -10.13
C VAL A 9 -24.86 -33.81 -8.95
N ALA A 10 -25.24 -32.96 -8.02
CA ALA A 10 -26.36 -33.24 -7.10
C ALA A 10 -27.34 -32.07 -7.10
N LEU A 11 -28.43 -32.35 -7.78
CA LEU A 11 -29.68 -31.60 -7.86
C LEU A 11 -30.49 -31.87 -6.58
N CYS A 12 -30.89 -30.84 -5.82
CA CYS A 12 -31.97 -30.93 -4.83
C CYS A 12 -32.99 -29.85 -5.11
N LEU A 13 -34.12 -30.32 -5.60
CA LEU A 13 -35.42 -29.64 -5.74
C LEU A 13 -36.25 -29.76 -4.47
N ALA A 14 -37.20 -28.84 -4.33
CA ALA A 14 -38.41 -28.79 -3.51
C ALA A 14 -38.22 -28.18 -2.11
N ALA A 15 -39.11 -27.35 -1.56
CA ALA A 15 -40.51 -27.16 -1.81
C ALA A 15 -41.01 -25.84 -1.22
N SER A 16 -42.06 -25.34 -1.78
CA SER A 16 -42.91 -24.22 -1.40
C SER A 16 -43.49 -24.34 0.01
N CYS A 17 -43.63 -23.21 0.72
CA CYS A 17 -44.75 -23.01 1.65
C CYS A 17 -45.20 -21.56 1.66
N LEU A 18 -46.47 -21.41 1.35
CA LEU A 18 -47.29 -20.21 1.32
C LEU A 18 -47.77 -19.79 2.72
N ALA A 19 -48.07 -18.51 2.82
CA ALA A 19 -49.13 -17.89 3.62
C ALA A 19 -48.82 -17.50 5.07
N GLY A 20 -49.04 -16.22 5.36
CA GLY A 20 -49.19 -15.71 6.72
C GLY A 20 -49.34 -14.20 6.76
N CYS A 21 -50.58 -13.74 6.52
CA CYS A 21 -51.19 -12.42 6.74
C CYS A 21 -50.61 -11.49 7.81
N SER A 22 -50.54 -10.24 7.38
CA SER A 22 -50.94 -8.98 8.06
C SER A 22 -50.88 -8.87 9.58
N ARG A 23 -50.15 -7.86 10.05
CA ARG A 23 -50.66 -6.89 11.04
C ARG A 23 -49.83 -5.61 10.99
N THR A 24 -50.49 -4.57 10.51
CA THR A 24 -50.13 -3.16 10.69
C THR A 24 -50.14 -2.81 12.17
N ILE A 25 -49.01 -2.41 12.73
CA ILE A 25 -48.94 -1.66 13.98
C ILE A 25 -48.12 -0.43 13.71
N LEU A 26 -48.77 0.73 13.59
CA LEU A 26 -48.21 2.05 13.67
C LEU A 26 -47.66 2.26 15.10
N GLY A 27 -46.34 2.18 15.26
CA GLY A 27 -45.61 2.71 16.42
C GLY A 27 -44.70 3.80 15.93
N PRO A 28 -44.46 4.91 16.67
CA PRO A 28 -43.50 5.92 16.27
C PRO A 28 -42.11 5.31 16.38
N SER A 29 -41.56 4.95 15.23
CA SER A 29 -40.16 4.56 15.15
C SER A 29 -39.29 5.78 15.39
N SER A 30 -38.70 5.86 16.58
CA SER A 30 -37.52 6.64 16.79
C SER A 30 -36.41 6.04 15.91
N ASP A 31 -36.23 6.64 14.76
CA ASP A 31 -35.19 6.28 13.80
C ASP A 31 -33.84 6.73 14.40
N SER A 32 -33.32 5.89 15.29
CA SER A 32 -31.90 5.94 15.62
C SER A 32 -31.18 5.31 14.43
N GLY A 33 -30.97 6.14 13.40
CA GLY A 33 -30.12 5.75 12.26
C GLY A 33 -28.81 5.20 12.79
N PRO A 34 -28.25 4.15 12.16
CA PRO A 34 -26.93 3.67 12.52
C PRO A 34 -25.98 4.85 12.42
N THR A 35 -25.41 5.24 13.54
CA THR A 35 -24.28 6.16 13.57
C THR A 35 -23.23 5.52 12.67
N LEU A 36 -23.06 6.07 11.46
CA LEU A 36 -21.93 5.76 10.61
C LEU A 36 -20.71 6.11 11.43
N GLY A 37 -20.15 5.11 12.10
CA GLY A 37 -18.85 5.23 12.73
C GLY A 37 -17.93 5.81 11.66
N SER A 38 -17.37 7.00 11.90
CA SER A 38 -16.35 7.59 11.05
C SER A 38 -15.34 6.49 10.77
N ALA A 39 -15.34 6.01 9.53
CA ALA A 39 -14.27 5.13 9.07
C ALA A 39 -12.97 5.85 9.44
N PRO A 40 -11.99 5.18 10.09
CA PRO A 40 -10.72 5.80 10.40
C PRO A 40 -10.22 6.41 9.09
N ALA A 41 -9.92 7.71 9.11
CA ALA A 41 -9.47 8.44 7.94
C ALA A 41 -8.40 7.59 7.25
N ALA A 42 -8.73 7.05 6.08
CA ALA A 42 -7.81 6.21 5.32
C ALA A 42 -6.55 7.04 5.13
N LEU A 43 -5.46 6.61 5.76
CA LEU A 43 -4.19 7.31 5.71
C LEU A 43 -3.78 7.35 4.25
N THR A 44 -3.93 8.51 3.62
CA THR A 44 -3.61 8.68 2.22
C THR A 44 -2.11 8.54 2.04
N ILE A 45 -1.72 7.56 1.23
CA ILE A 45 -0.32 7.36 0.87
C ILE A 45 0.20 8.49 -0.04
N THR A 46 -0.72 9.12 -0.78
CA THR A 46 -0.42 10.17 -1.75
C THR A 46 -0.36 11.56 -1.10
N ASN A 47 0.42 12.46 -1.70
CA ASN A 47 0.62 13.84 -1.25
C ASN A 47 1.11 13.94 0.22
N THR A 48 1.84 12.92 0.64
CA THR A 48 2.46 12.84 1.96
C THR A 48 3.97 12.72 1.77
N LEU A 49 4.74 13.54 2.48
CA LEU A 49 6.18 13.41 2.51
C LEU A 49 6.53 12.28 3.49
N TRP A 50 7.00 11.18 2.94
CA TRP A 50 7.43 10.02 3.69
C TRP A 50 8.94 10.04 3.91
N LYS A 51 9.39 9.90 5.16
CA LYS A 51 10.79 9.94 5.58
C LYS A 51 11.24 8.54 5.96
N LEU A 52 12.31 8.04 5.33
CA LEU A 52 12.81 6.69 5.57
C LEU A 52 13.36 6.56 6.99
N GLN A 53 12.80 5.67 7.78
CA GLN A 53 13.24 5.38 9.15
C GLN A 53 14.21 4.22 9.20
N SER A 54 13.97 3.19 8.39
CA SER A 54 14.85 2.02 8.35
C SER A 54 14.76 1.31 7.00
N PHE A 55 15.84 0.62 6.67
CA PHE A 55 15.91 -0.32 5.56
C PHE A 55 16.31 -1.70 6.10
N GLN A 56 15.59 -2.72 5.68
CA GLN A 56 15.85 -4.10 6.05
C GLN A 56 16.12 -4.92 4.78
N PRO A 57 17.37 -5.15 4.39
CA PRO A 57 17.69 -6.09 3.32
C PRO A 57 17.20 -7.50 3.69
N PHE A 58 16.75 -8.29 2.70
CA PHE A 58 16.33 -9.66 2.99
C PHE A 58 17.48 -10.49 3.56
N GLY A 59 17.16 -11.29 4.58
CA GLY A 59 18.16 -12.10 5.31
C GLY A 59 19.04 -11.32 6.28
N SER A 60 18.79 -10.02 6.47
CA SER A 60 19.58 -9.16 7.35
C SER A 60 18.71 -8.45 8.39
N ALA A 61 19.35 -7.95 9.44
CA ALA A 61 18.69 -7.10 10.41
C ALA A 61 18.27 -5.76 9.80
N SER A 62 17.24 -5.14 10.37
CA SER A 62 16.84 -3.78 10.01
C SER A 62 17.89 -2.77 10.43
N VAL A 63 18.26 -1.89 9.51
CA VAL A 63 19.24 -0.82 9.72
C VAL A 63 18.49 0.50 9.84
N PRO A 64 18.59 1.23 10.97
CA PRO A 64 18.01 2.55 11.10
C PRO A 64 18.73 3.58 10.24
N VAL A 65 17.99 4.58 9.74
CA VAL A 65 18.53 5.69 8.96
C VAL A 65 18.84 6.86 9.89
N SER A 66 20.09 7.30 9.93
CA SER A 66 20.53 8.36 10.85
C SER A 66 19.94 9.73 10.53
N ASN A 67 19.69 10.03 9.24
CA ASN A 67 19.18 11.30 8.76
C ASN A 67 17.93 11.11 7.88
N PRO A 68 16.75 10.78 8.44
CA PRO A 68 15.53 10.51 7.68
C PRO A 68 15.10 11.66 6.75
N GLU A 69 15.41 12.90 7.12
CA GLU A 69 15.13 14.11 6.32
C GLU A 69 15.86 14.13 4.96
N GLN A 70 16.92 13.35 4.82
CA GLN A 70 17.68 13.25 3.57
C GLN A 70 17.21 12.10 2.69
N PHE A 71 16.36 11.19 3.21
CA PHE A 71 15.85 10.03 2.49
C PHE A 71 14.33 10.07 2.49
N THR A 72 13.76 10.77 1.51
CA THR A 72 12.31 10.99 1.48
C THR A 72 11.69 10.55 0.17
N MET A 73 10.41 10.23 0.22
CA MET A 73 9.58 9.90 -0.93
C MET A 73 8.24 10.63 -0.83
N GLU A 74 7.73 11.10 -1.94
CA GLU A 74 6.38 11.61 -2.08
C GLU A 74 5.71 11.00 -3.31
N LEU A 75 4.57 10.36 -3.12
CA LEU A 75 3.69 9.89 -4.19
C LEU A 75 2.64 10.97 -4.45
N ARG A 76 2.71 11.63 -5.60
CA ARG A 76 1.82 12.74 -5.96
C ARG A 76 0.56 12.23 -6.64
N ALA A 77 -0.55 12.91 -6.47
CA ALA A 77 -1.83 12.53 -7.06
C ALA A 77 -1.82 12.52 -8.60
N ASP A 78 -0.87 13.19 -9.23
CA ASP A 78 -0.67 13.23 -10.68
C ASP A 78 0.08 11.99 -11.24
N GLY A 79 0.34 10.97 -10.41
CA GLY A 79 1.07 9.76 -10.82
C GLY A 79 2.60 9.93 -10.87
N ARG A 80 3.13 11.01 -10.32
CA ARG A 80 4.56 11.25 -10.21
C ARG A 80 5.07 10.88 -8.83
N MET A 81 6.25 10.29 -8.77
CA MET A 81 6.97 10.02 -7.54
C MET A 81 8.22 10.89 -7.50
N SER A 82 8.36 11.64 -6.42
CA SER A 82 9.55 12.44 -6.10
C SER A 82 10.33 11.76 -4.98
N VAL A 83 11.65 11.66 -5.14
CA VAL A 83 12.53 11.00 -4.17
C VAL A 83 13.71 11.91 -3.88
N ARG A 84 14.06 12.03 -2.61
CA ARG A 84 15.34 12.57 -2.17
C ARG A 84 16.19 11.43 -1.62
N ALA A 85 17.38 11.26 -2.16
CA ALA A 85 18.38 10.29 -1.73
C ALA A 85 19.66 11.05 -1.35
N ASP A 86 19.75 11.43 -0.10
CA ASP A 86 20.80 12.31 0.45
C ASP A 86 20.85 13.65 -0.33
N CYS A 87 21.95 13.89 -1.04
CA CYS A 87 22.14 15.09 -1.86
C CYS A 87 21.48 14.98 -3.24
N ASN A 88 21.08 13.77 -3.66
CA ASN A 88 20.47 13.52 -4.96
C ASN A 88 18.93 13.63 -4.91
N ARG A 89 18.36 14.04 -6.05
CA ARG A 89 16.92 14.11 -6.27
C ARG A 89 16.55 13.28 -7.47
N CYS A 90 15.53 12.44 -7.33
CA CYS A 90 15.02 11.61 -8.40
C CYS A 90 13.54 11.91 -8.64
N SER A 91 13.12 11.68 -9.87
CA SER A 91 11.70 11.75 -10.27
C SER A 91 11.40 10.58 -11.22
N THR A 92 10.27 9.93 -11.00
CA THR A 92 9.74 8.87 -11.86
C THR A 92 8.22 8.90 -11.83
N THR A 93 7.57 7.98 -12.52
CA THR A 93 6.13 7.76 -12.44
C THR A 93 5.83 6.59 -11.51
N TYR A 94 4.58 6.51 -11.04
CA TYR A 94 4.09 5.36 -10.31
C TYR A 94 2.60 5.13 -10.60
N SER A 95 2.14 3.93 -10.32
CA SER A 95 0.72 3.61 -10.15
C SER A 95 0.52 2.74 -8.92
N ILE A 96 -0.64 2.86 -8.28
CA ILE A 96 -0.99 2.07 -7.11
C ILE A 96 -2.41 1.56 -7.22
N SER A 97 -2.62 0.29 -6.86
CA SER A 97 -3.93 -0.36 -6.81
C SER A 97 -3.99 -1.27 -5.58
N GLY A 98 -4.80 -0.87 -4.60
CA GLY A 98 -4.73 -1.49 -3.28
C GLY A 98 -3.34 -1.34 -2.68
N GLU A 99 -2.69 -2.44 -2.36
CA GLU A 99 -1.29 -2.45 -1.87
C GLU A 99 -0.26 -2.66 -3.00
N THR A 100 -0.69 -2.94 -4.22
CA THR A 100 0.21 -3.15 -5.35
C THR A 100 0.75 -1.82 -5.83
N LEU A 101 2.06 -1.65 -5.79
CA LEU A 101 2.79 -0.50 -6.29
C LEU A 101 3.54 -0.90 -7.58
N ALA A 102 3.42 -0.08 -8.60
CA ALA A 102 4.26 -0.18 -9.79
C ALA A 102 5.01 1.14 -9.97
N VAL A 103 6.32 1.08 -9.96
CA VAL A 103 7.20 2.24 -10.17
C VAL A 103 7.74 2.21 -11.59
N GLY A 104 7.76 3.36 -12.23
CA GLY A 104 8.27 3.50 -13.61
C GLY A 104 9.73 3.09 -13.72
N PRO A 105 10.14 2.48 -14.85
CA PRO A 105 11.46 1.87 -14.99
C PRO A 105 12.61 2.88 -15.06
N ASN A 106 12.32 4.14 -15.35
CA ASN A 106 13.31 5.17 -15.59
C ASN A 106 13.18 6.29 -14.55
N ALA A 107 13.93 6.19 -13.45
CA ALA A 107 14.08 7.29 -12.53
C ALA A 107 15.14 8.27 -13.04
N ALA A 108 14.73 9.51 -13.29
CA ALA A 108 15.68 10.59 -13.61
C ALA A 108 16.24 11.14 -12.29
N CYS A 109 17.53 10.94 -12.06
CA CYS A 109 18.23 11.38 -10.87
C CYS A 109 19.36 12.36 -11.18
N THR A 110 19.58 13.33 -10.29
CA THR A 110 20.86 14.04 -10.21
C THR A 110 21.95 13.06 -9.78
N ARG A 111 23.20 13.34 -10.11
CA ARG A 111 24.33 12.44 -9.81
C ARG A 111 25.47 13.22 -9.15
N ALA A 112 25.23 13.67 -7.93
CA ALA A 112 26.30 14.21 -7.09
C ALA A 112 26.92 13.09 -6.25
N ALA A 113 28.18 13.21 -5.90
CA ALA A 113 28.85 12.35 -4.93
C ALA A 113 28.32 12.72 -3.53
N CYS A 114 27.48 11.89 -2.95
CA CYS A 114 26.88 12.10 -1.64
C CYS A 114 27.71 11.48 -0.52
N ALA A 115 27.59 12.03 0.68
CA ALA A 115 28.30 11.53 1.87
C ALA A 115 27.81 10.15 2.30
N SER A 116 26.55 9.80 2.00
CA SER A 116 25.93 8.52 2.35
C SER A 116 26.24 7.37 1.39
N ALA A 117 27.04 7.60 0.33
CA ALA A 117 27.34 6.55 -0.64
C ALA A 117 27.97 5.30 0.02
N PRO A 118 27.55 4.08 -0.35
CA PRO A 118 26.63 3.71 -1.43
C PRO A 118 25.14 3.61 -1.04
N PHE A 119 24.75 4.02 0.17
CA PHE A 119 23.40 3.84 0.67
C PHE A 119 22.34 4.63 -0.12
N ASP A 120 22.69 5.83 -0.59
CA ASP A 120 21.83 6.65 -1.46
C ASP A 120 21.38 5.89 -2.71
N GLN A 121 22.27 5.17 -3.36
CA GLN A 121 21.96 4.35 -4.52
C GLN A 121 21.12 3.12 -4.13
N GLN A 122 21.49 2.44 -3.03
CA GLN A 122 20.73 1.28 -2.53
C GLN A 122 19.27 1.64 -2.20
N TYR A 123 19.07 2.82 -1.63
CA TYR A 123 17.74 3.34 -1.33
C TYR A 123 16.91 3.55 -2.62
N VAL A 124 17.48 4.20 -3.63
CA VAL A 124 16.80 4.44 -4.91
C VAL A 124 16.46 3.11 -5.60
N ASP A 125 17.40 2.17 -5.64
CA ASP A 125 17.22 0.86 -6.27
C ASP A 125 16.12 0.05 -5.56
N ALA A 126 16.12 0.05 -4.21
CA ALA A 126 15.09 -0.61 -3.44
C ALA A 126 13.71 0.03 -3.66
N LEU A 127 13.63 1.36 -3.72
CA LEU A 127 12.39 2.07 -3.91
C LEU A 127 11.82 1.90 -5.32
N THR A 128 12.66 1.99 -6.34
CA THR A 128 12.23 1.80 -7.74
C THR A 128 11.86 0.36 -8.06
N GLY A 129 12.44 -0.60 -7.35
CA GLY A 129 12.07 -2.01 -7.42
C GLY A 129 10.88 -2.40 -6.54
N ALA A 130 10.29 -1.47 -5.78
CA ALA A 130 9.18 -1.79 -4.88
C ALA A 130 7.92 -2.21 -5.64
N THR A 131 7.28 -3.28 -5.18
CA THR A 131 6.05 -3.84 -5.77
C THR A 131 4.86 -3.81 -4.82
N VAL A 132 5.10 -3.54 -3.55
CA VAL A 132 4.06 -3.41 -2.52
C VAL A 132 4.27 -2.11 -1.76
N ALA A 133 3.17 -1.42 -1.46
CA ALA A 133 3.14 -0.27 -0.56
C ALA A 133 1.90 -0.36 0.33
N ARG A 134 2.10 -0.42 1.65
CA ARG A 134 1.00 -0.48 2.62
C ARG A 134 1.21 0.51 3.75
N VAL A 135 0.13 1.09 4.23
CA VAL A 135 0.14 2.00 5.38
C VAL A 135 -0.56 1.34 6.56
N SER A 136 0.13 1.27 7.68
CA SER A 136 -0.40 0.75 8.93
C SER A 136 0.15 1.55 10.11
N GLY A 137 -0.71 2.00 11.04
CA GLY A 137 -0.28 2.72 12.23
C GLY A 137 0.51 4.01 11.96
N GLY A 138 0.30 4.67 10.80
CA GLY A 138 1.04 5.87 10.43
C GLY A 138 2.41 5.61 9.78
N THR A 139 2.79 4.36 9.63
CA THR A 139 3.99 3.90 8.93
C THR A 139 3.64 3.42 7.53
N LEU A 140 4.42 3.85 6.54
CA LEU A 140 4.38 3.29 5.19
C LEU A 140 5.48 2.25 5.06
N GLU A 141 5.11 1.06 4.60
CA GLU A 141 6.05 -0.01 4.28
C GLU A 141 6.05 -0.24 2.76
N CYS A 142 7.23 -0.16 2.15
CA CYS A 142 7.44 -0.53 0.75
C CYS A 142 8.30 -1.80 0.69
N VAL A 143 7.84 -2.80 -0.07
CA VAL A 143 8.53 -4.08 -0.25
C VAL A 143 9.07 -4.19 -1.67
N SER A 144 10.34 -4.48 -1.79
CA SER A 144 11.07 -4.68 -3.06
C SER A 144 11.85 -5.98 -3.03
N PRO A 145 12.39 -6.47 -4.15
CA PRO A 145 13.31 -7.61 -4.15
C PRO A 145 14.57 -7.43 -3.31
N LEU A 146 14.96 -6.18 -3.02
CA LEU A 146 16.15 -5.87 -2.23
C LEU A 146 15.88 -5.83 -0.72
N GLY A 147 14.62 -5.72 -0.30
CA GLY A 147 14.27 -5.64 1.12
C GLY A 147 13.04 -4.79 1.38
N ILE A 148 12.88 -4.40 2.63
CA ILE A 148 11.74 -3.65 3.15
C ILE A 148 12.19 -2.26 3.58
N LEU A 149 11.55 -1.24 3.03
CA LEU A 149 11.72 0.17 3.40
C LEU A 149 10.56 0.58 4.32
N ARG A 150 10.88 1.16 5.48
CA ARG A 150 9.86 1.68 6.42
C ARG A 150 9.99 3.17 6.58
N PHE A 151 8.87 3.86 6.37
CA PHE A 151 8.79 5.32 6.40
C PHE A 151 7.84 5.80 7.48
N ALA A 152 8.11 7.00 8.03
CA ALA A 152 7.18 7.80 8.82
C ALA A 152 6.91 9.15 8.12
N ARG A 153 5.93 9.89 8.62
CA ARG A 153 5.61 11.26 8.18
C ARG A 153 6.56 12.31 8.73
#